data_9e5449c97d84bb7093de8749c74d6e7f
#
_entry.id   9e5449c97d84bb7093de8749c74d6e7f
#
_cell.length_a   1.000
_cell.length_b   1.000
_cell.length_c   1.000
_cell.angle_alpha   90.00
_cell.angle_beta   90.00
_cell.angle_gamma   90.00
#
_symmetry.space_group_name_H-M   'P 1'
#
loop_
_entity.id
_entity.type
_entity.pdbx_description
1 polymer ?
#
loop_
_entity_poly.entity_id
_entity_poly.type
_entity_poly.pdbx_seq_one_letter_code
_entity_poly.pdbx_strand_id
1 'polypeptide(L)'
;MRRLIGITLLGLFAFAVIVYGQSAATRNSLVGAWRVTEIADANGPAITNPQPSLYIFAGQHYSFARINGTKPLPSYPSNDKATDADKVAVFNALYLNSGTYTVTGNMLATKAMVAKSAFAIAGAGNQYEFAVNGNTLVLTQKPMGPVIKLVRVE
;
A
#
# COMPACT_ATOMS: atom_id res chain seq x y z
N MET A 1 41.70 -38.95 -10.47
CA MET A 1 40.46 -38.26 -10.88
C MET A 1 39.58 -37.95 -9.65
N ARG A 2 39.95 -37.00 -8.81
CA ARG A 2 39.20 -36.59 -7.59
C ARG A 2 39.59 -35.16 -7.21
N ARG A 3 39.12 -34.14 -7.91
CA ARG A 3 39.27 -32.71 -7.51
C ARG A 3 38.37 -31.77 -8.34
N LEU A 4 37.10 -32.08 -8.59
CA LEU A 4 36.18 -31.15 -9.33
C LEU A 4 34.76 -31.05 -8.75
N ILE A 5 34.49 -31.52 -7.54
CA ILE A 5 33.14 -31.46 -6.95
C ILE A 5 32.96 -30.34 -5.90
N GLY A 6 34.07 -29.65 -5.51
CA GLY A 6 34.01 -28.67 -4.40
C GLY A 6 33.63 -27.24 -4.77
N ILE A 7 33.62 -26.88 -6.05
CA ILE A 7 33.45 -25.44 -6.43
C ILE A 7 32.02 -25.09 -6.81
N THR A 8 31.20 -26.05 -7.21
CA THR A 8 29.83 -25.81 -7.68
C THR A 8 28.82 -25.55 -6.55
N LEU A 9 29.09 -26.04 -5.33
CA LEU A 9 28.17 -25.83 -4.21
C LEU A 9 28.30 -24.43 -3.55
N LEU A 10 29.48 -23.81 -3.60
CA LEU A 10 29.66 -22.47 -3.01
C LEU A 10 29.00 -21.35 -3.83
N GLY A 11 28.90 -21.52 -5.15
CA GLY A 11 28.29 -20.53 -6.03
C GLY A 11 26.78 -20.42 -5.89
N LEU A 12 26.10 -21.54 -5.60
CA LEU A 12 24.64 -21.55 -5.43
C LEU A 12 24.18 -20.92 -4.10
N PHE A 13 25.01 -21.01 -3.05
CA PHE A 13 24.71 -20.41 -1.75
C PHE A 13 24.84 -18.87 -1.76
N ALA A 14 25.80 -18.33 -2.51
CA ALA A 14 26.01 -16.90 -2.63
C ALA A 14 24.86 -16.20 -3.38
N PHE A 15 24.25 -16.86 -4.39
CA PHE A 15 23.14 -16.31 -5.15
C PHE A 15 21.84 -16.23 -4.32
N ALA A 16 21.56 -17.22 -3.46
CA ALA A 16 20.37 -17.22 -2.61
C ALA A 16 20.42 -16.11 -1.55
N VAL A 17 21.59 -15.81 -0.99
CA VAL A 17 21.77 -14.76 0.03
C VAL A 17 21.54 -13.36 -0.56
N ILE A 18 21.94 -13.12 -1.80
CA ILE A 18 21.76 -11.82 -2.47
C ILE A 18 20.27 -11.51 -2.71
N VAL A 19 19.47 -12.52 -3.13
CA VAL A 19 18.04 -12.34 -3.38
C VAL A 19 17.28 -12.06 -2.08
N TYR A 20 17.59 -12.75 -1.00
CA TYR A 20 16.96 -12.50 0.30
C TYR A 20 17.35 -11.14 0.89
N GLY A 21 18.58 -10.71 0.72
CA GLY A 21 19.06 -9.41 1.19
C GLY A 21 18.37 -8.24 0.48
N GLN A 22 18.20 -8.32 -0.82
CA GLN A 22 17.52 -7.28 -1.61
C GLN A 22 16.02 -7.15 -1.24
N SER A 23 15.33 -8.26 -1.04
CA SER A 23 13.91 -8.24 -0.63
C SER A 23 13.72 -7.64 0.76
N ALA A 24 14.62 -7.88 1.69
CA ALA A 24 14.56 -7.31 3.04
C ALA A 24 14.85 -5.79 3.02
N ALA A 25 15.86 -5.34 2.29
CA ALA A 25 16.19 -3.92 2.14
C ALA A 25 15.06 -3.14 1.46
N THR A 26 14.46 -3.71 0.41
CA THR A 26 13.34 -3.12 -0.30
C THR A 26 12.08 -3.03 0.57
N ARG A 27 11.81 -4.05 1.40
CA ARG A 27 10.72 -4.01 2.38
C ARG A 27 10.94 -2.92 3.43
N ASN A 28 12.15 -2.78 3.94
CA ASN A 28 12.49 -1.77 4.94
C ASN A 28 12.27 -0.34 4.42
N SER A 29 12.41 -0.11 3.12
CA SER A 29 12.14 1.21 2.53
C SER A 29 10.67 1.63 2.60
N LEU A 30 9.73 0.68 2.62
CA LEU A 30 8.29 0.95 2.79
C LEU A 30 7.91 1.26 4.23
N VAL A 31 8.63 0.70 5.22
CA VAL A 31 8.26 0.84 6.64
C VAL A 31 8.21 2.31 7.04
N GLY A 32 7.12 2.68 7.71
CA GLY A 32 6.85 4.04 8.18
C GLY A 32 5.41 4.47 7.87
N ALA A 33 5.15 5.75 8.11
CA ALA A 33 3.87 6.39 7.86
C ALA A 33 3.97 7.34 6.66
N TRP A 34 2.94 7.34 5.82
CA TRP A 34 2.90 8.00 4.53
C TRP A 34 1.56 8.74 4.34
N ARG A 35 1.61 9.93 3.79
CA ARG A 35 0.44 10.72 3.42
C ARG A 35 0.32 10.79 1.90
N VAL A 36 -0.87 10.53 1.36
CA VAL A 36 -1.13 10.67 -0.08
C VAL A 36 -1.08 12.15 -0.48
N THR A 37 -0.38 12.44 -1.56
CA THR A 37 -0.25 13.79 -2.13
C THR A 37 -0.88 13.89 -3.52
N GLU A 38 -1.01 12.77 -4.23
CA GLU A 38 -1.62 12.75 -5.56
C GLU A 38 -2.25 11.37 -5.82
N ILE A 39 -3.37 11.35 -6.50
CA ILE A 39 -4.00 10.14 -7.02
C ILE A 39 -4.31 10.39 -8.49
N ALA A 40 -3.73 9.61 -9.38
CA ALA A 40 -3.99 9.66 -10.82
C ALA A 40 -4.67 8.36 -11.26
N ASP A 41 -5.91 8.44 -11.69
CA ASP A 41 -6.61 7.33 -12.32
C ASP A 41 -6.33 7.30 -13.82
N ALA A 42 -6.35 6.10 -14.41
CA ALA A 42 -6.03 5.91 -15.82
C ALA A 42 -6.94 6.69 -16.79
N ASN A 43 -8.15 7.04 -16.35
CA ASN A 43 -9.20 7.63 -17.19
C ASN A 43 -9.75 8.97 -16.66
N GLY A 44 -9.04 9.63 -15.76
CA GLY A 44 -9.50 10.87 -15.15
C GLY A 44 -8.38 11.86 -14.84
N PRO A 45 -8.73 13.11 -14.52
CA PRO A 45 -7.74 14.08 -14.08
C PRO A 45 -7.12 13.65 -12.75
N ALA A 46 -5.83 13.92 -12.59
CA ALA A 46 -5.15 13.65 -11.33
C ALA A 46 -5.70 14.55 -10.20
N ILE A 47 -5.95 13.95 -9.05
CA ILE A 47 -6.28 14.67 -7.81
C ILE A 47 -4.96 15.04 -7.14
N THR A 48 -4.57 16.31 -7.21
CA THR A 48 -3.29 16.80 -6.71
C THR A 48 -3.36 17.36 -5.27
N ASN A 49 -4.56 17.50 -4.72
CA ASN A 49 -4.80 17.90 -3.33
C ASN A 49 -5.88 16.99 -2.70
N PRO A 50 -5.56 15.72 -2.49
CA PRO A 50 -6.51 14.75 -1.92
C PRO A 50 -6.84 15.11 -0.47
N GLN A 51 -8.01 14.64 -0.01
CA GLN A 51 -8.41 14.72 1.39
C GLN A 51 -7.42 13.92 2.28
N PRO A 52 -7.44 14.15 3.61
CA PRO A 52 -6.54 13.50 4.55
C PRO A 52 -6.46 11.99 4.37
N SER A 53 -5.25 11.47 4.49
CA SER A 53 -4.95 10.05 4.36
C SER A 53 -3.78 9.68 5.25
N LEU A 54 -3.73 8.42 5.66
CA LEU A 54 -2.60 7.83 6.36
C LEU A 54 -2.42 6.39 5.88
N TYR A 55 -1.25 6.09 5.34
CA TYR A 55 -0.83 4.75 4.96
C TYR A 55 0.33 4.37 5.86
N ILE A 56 0.22 3.23 6.54
CA ILE A 56 1.23 2.72 7.48
C ILE A 56 1.70 1.36 7.00
N PHE A 57 3.01 1.17 7.01
CA PHE A 57 3.65 -0.13 6.86
C PHE A 57 4.50 -0.42 8.09
N ALA A 58 4.24 -1.54 8.76
CA ALA A 58 4.95 -1.96 9.97
C ALA A 58 5.16 -3.48 9.98
N GLY A 59 6.41 -3.92 9.98
CA GLY A 59 6.74 -5.34 9.91
C GLY A 59 6.18 -5.99 8.64
N GLN A 60 5.18 -6.87 8.79
CA GLN A 60 4.48 -7.51 7.69
C GLN A 60 3.02 -7.04 7.55
N HIS A 61 2.66 -5.97 8.25
CA HIS A 61 1.30 -5.44 8.28
C HIS A 61 1.23 -4.06 7.65
N TYR A 62 0.07 -3.74 7.08
CA TYR A 62 -0.24 -2.42 6.55
C TYR A 62 -1.59 -1.94 7.07
N SER A 63 -1.76 -0.64 7.05
CA SER A 63 -3.05 0.01 7.25
C SER A 63 -3.18 1.19 6.30
N PHE A 64 -4.22 1.19 5.48
CA PHE A 64 -4.55 2.27 4.56
C PHE A 64 -5.87 2.91 5.00
N ALA A 65 -5.82 4.19 5.32
CA ALA A 65 -6.98 5.00 5.62
C ALA A 65 -6.94 6.29 4.80
N ARG A 66 -7.99 6.59 4.06
CA ARG A 66 -8.12 7.85 3.32
C ARG A 66 -9.57 8.26 3.13
N ILE A 67 -9.79 9.54 2.92
CA ILE A 67 -11.03 10.09 2.45
C ILE A 67 -10.93 10.21 0.92
N ASN A 68 -11.86 9.58 0.20
CA ASN A 68 -11.88 9.62 -1.25
C ASN A 68 -12.41 10.96 -1.77
N GLY A 69 -11.90 11.37 -2.94
CA GLY A 69 -12.31 12.60 -3.61
C GLY A 69 -11.66 13.85 -3.00
N THR A 70 -12.23 15.01 -3.31
CA THR A 70 -11.71 16.33 -2.94
C THR A 70 -12.60 17.08 -1.94
N LYS A 71 -13.79 16.55 -1.64
CA LYS A 71 -14.74 17.18 -0.72
C LYS A 71 -14.48 16.71 0.72
N PRO A 72 -14.51 17.60 1.71
CA PRO A 72 -14.47 17.21 3.12
C PRO A 72 -15.63 16.27 3.47
N LEU A 73 -15.46 15.50 4.54
CA LEU A 73 -16.58 14.71 5.11
C LEU A 73 -17.69 15.66 5.59
N PRO A 74 -18.96 15.22 5.54
CA PRO A 74 -20.07 15.95 6.14
C PRO A 74 -19.78 16.25 7.61
N SER A 75 -20.10 17.46 8.05
CA SER A 75 -20.00 17.88 9.45
C SER A 75 -21.39 17.83 10.11
N TYR A 76 -21.46 17.27 11.31
CA TYR A 76 -22.65 17.19 12.12
C TYR A 76 -22.30 17.39 13.61
N PRO A 77 -23.23 17.89 14.45
CA PRO A 77 -22.91 18.28 15.83
C PRO A 77 -22.45 17.10 16.71
N SER A 78 -22.96 15.90 16.47
CA SER A 78 -22.60 14.66 17.17
C SER A 78 -23.09 13.45 16.39
N ASN A 79 -22.57 12.26 16.68
CA ASN A 79 -22.91 11.03 15.94
C ASN A 79 -24.41 10.66 16.06
N ASP A 80 -25.05 10.97 17.17
CA ASP A 80 -26.50 10.76 17.39
C ASP A 80 -27.37 11.77 16.61
N LYS A 81 -26.79 12.89 16.14
CA LYS A 81 -27.46 13.90 15.31
C LYS A 81 -27.19 13.72 13.83
N ALA A 82 -26.30 12.82 13.44
CA ALA A 82 -26.05 12.49 12.05
C ALA A 82 -27.29 11.81 11.44
N THR A 83 -27.76 12.31 10.31
CA THR A 83 -28.80 11.66 9.53
C THR A 83 -28.26 10.38 8.87
N ASP A 84 -29.14 9.49 8.42
CA ASP A 84 -28.70 8.31 7.68
C ASP A 84 -28.00 8.69 6.36
N ALA A 85 -28.42 9.80 5.73
CA ALA A 85 -27.77 10.33 4.54
C ALA A 85 -26.31 10.77 4.85
N ASP A 86 -26.06 11.43 5.99
CA ASP A 86 -24.73 11.80 6.44
C ASP A 86 -23.85 10.56 6.68
N LYS A 87 -24.40 9.57 7.38
CA LYS A 87 -23.69 8.32 7.66
C LYS A 87 -23.31 7.57 6.38
N VAL A 88 -24.23 7.50 5.41
CA VAL A 88 -23.99 6.90 4.09
C VAL A 88 -22.93 7.68 3.33
N ALA A 89 -23.00 9.01 3.34
CA ALA A 89 -22.01 9.86 2.68
C ALA A 89 -20.61 9.66 3.27
N VAL A 90 -20.47 9.64 4.59
CA VAL A 90 -19.20 9.34 5.29
C VAL A 90 -18.73 7.93 4.94
N PHE A 91 -19.60 6.92 5.04
CA PHE A 91 -19.22 5.55 4.70
C PHE A 91 -18.71 5.43 3.27
N ASN A 92 -19.38 6.06 2.29
CA ASN A 92 -18.95 6.01 0.89
C ASN A 92 -17.64 6.74 0.62
N ALA A 93 -17.40 7.84 1.34
CA ALA A 93 -16.18 8.62 1.19
C ALA A 93 -14.93 7.94 1.78
N LEU A 94 -15.08 7.06 2.78
CA LEU A 94 -13.94 6.42 3.42
C LEU A 94 -13.39 5.24 2.60
N TYR A 95 -12.08 5.13 2.52
CA TYR A 95 -11.36 3.93 2.12
C TYR A 95 -10.56 3.42 3.31
N LEU A 96 -10.93 2.26 3.83
CA LEU A 96 -10.28 1.60 4.97
C LEU A 96 -9.91 0.18 4.56
N ASN A 97 -8.63 -0.16 4.72
CA ASN A 97 -8.12 -1.47 4.37
C ASN A 97 -6.83 -1.73 5.17
N SER A 98 -6.82 -2.78 5.95
CA SER A 98 -5.68 -3.16 6.79
C SER A 98 -5.48 -4.68 6.75
N GLY A 99 -4.24 -5.12 6.82
CA GLY A 99 -3.92 -6.55 6.74
C GLY A 99 -2.44 -6.82 6.66
N THR A 100 -2.08 -7.87 5.95
CA THR A 100 -0.70 -8.27 5.72
C THR A 100 -0.21 -7.88 4.33
N TYR A 101 1.10 -7.72 4.17
CA TYR A 101 1.71 -7.51 2.87
C TYR A 101 2.98 -8.35 2.68
N THR A 102 3.29 -8.62 1.43
CA THR A 102 4.55 -9.22 0.99
C THR A 102 5.20 -8.37 -0.09
N VAL A 103 6.52 -8.41 -0.16
CA VAL A 103 7.32 -7.71 -1.17
C VAL A 103 8.17 -8.72 -1.93
N THR A 104 8.14 -8.63 -3.26
CA THR A 104 8.99 -9.40 -4.17
C THR A 104 9.53 -8.45 -5.23
N GLY A 105 10.84 -8.12 -5.15
CA GLY A 105 11.41 -7.07 -5.98
C GLY A 105 10.72 -5.73 -5.71
N ASN A 106 10.16 -5.11 -6.74
CA ASN A 106 9.37 -3.88 -6.66
C ASN A 106 7.85 -4.12 -6.61
N MET A 107 7.42 -5.37 -6.43
CA MET A 107 6.01 -5.74 -6.30
C MET A 107 5.60 -5.86 -4.84
N LEU A 108 4.56 -5.16 -4.47
CA LEU A 108 3.87 -5.19 -3.19
C LEU A 108 2.53 -5.89 -3.37
N ALA A 109 2.32 -7.01 -2.70
CA ALA A 109 1.01 -7.67 -2.63
C ALA A 109 0.42 -7.48 -1.23
N THR A 110 -0.84 -7.05 -1.17
CA THR A 110 -1.57 -6.81 0.09
C THR A 110 -2.74 -7.77 0.21
N LYS A 111 -3.00 -8.27 1.42
CA LYS A 111 -4.15 -9.10 1.75
C LYS A 111 -4.89 -8.50 2.94
N ALA A 112 -6.13 -8.08 2.71
CA ALA A 112 -6.94 -7.47 3.74
C ALA A 112 -7.35 -8.50 4.82
N MET A 113 -7.22 -8.10 6.07
CA MET A 113 -7.78 -8.77 7.25
C MET A 113 -9.00 -8.01 7.78
N VAL A 114 -8.95 -6.68 7.67
CA VAL A 114 -10.02 -5.76 8.03
C VAL A 114 -10.17 -4.75 6.91
N ALA A 115 -11.40 -4.53 6.46
CA ALA A 115 -11.71 -3.52 5.45
C ALA A 115 -13.15 -3.02 5.60
N LYS A 116 -13.44 -1.88 5.02
CA LYS A 116 -14.81 -1.35 4.93
C LYS A 116 -15.76 -2.30 4.19
N SER A 117 -15.24 -3.08 3.25
CA SER A 117 -16.02 -3.98 2.39
C SER A 117 -15.64 -5.44 2.64
N ALA A 118 -16.61 -6.30 2.87
CA ALA A 118 -16.41 -7.75 2.94
C ALA A 118 -15.80 -8.31 1.65
N PHE A 119 -16.11 -7.73 0.50
CA PHE A 119 -15.51 -8.10 -0.79
C PHE A 119 -13.99 -7.92 -0.79
N ALA A 120 -13.47 -6.86 -0.18
CA ALA A 120 -12.02 -6.64 -0.07
C ALA A 120 -11.33 -7.69 0.81
N ILE A 121 -12.01 -8.21 1.84
CA ILE A 121 -11.49 -9.26 2.73
C ILE A 121 -11.50 -10.61 2.00
N ALA A 122 -12.58 -10.95 1.32
CA ALA A 122 -12.75 -12.21 0.59
C ALA A 122 -11.89 -12.29 -0.68
N GLY A 123 -11.57 -11.14 -1.31
CA GLY A 123 -10.84 -11.05 -2.55
C GLY A 123 -9.37 -11.49 -2.45
N ALA A 124 -8.71 -11.61 -3.61
CA ALA A 124 -7.30 -12.01 -3.72
C ALA A 124 -6.30 -10.97 -3.14
N GLY A 125 -6.79 -9.79 -2.74
CA GLY A 125 -5.96 -8.66 -2.34
C GLY A 125 -5.60 -7.76 -3.52
N ASN A 126 -4.77 -6.75 -3.25
CA ASN A 126 -4.30 -5.84 -4.28
C ASN A 126 -2.81 -6.05 -4.55
N GLN A 127 -2.41 -5.79 -5.78
CA GLN A 127 -1.02 -5.78 -6.19
C GLN A 127 -0.62 -4.38 -6.64
N TYR A 128 0.56 -3.96 -6.25
CA TYR A 128 1.13 -2.67 -6.62
C TYR A 128 2.57 -2.87 -7.08
N GLU A 129 2.93 -2.22 -8.16
CA GLU A 129 4.33 -1.89 -8.38
C GLU A 129 4.65 -0.66 -7.55
N PHE A 130 5.78 -0.66 -6.82
CA PHE A 130 6.14 0.47 -5.98
C PHE A 130 7.57 0.94 -6.22
N ALA A 131 7.78 2.24 -5.98
CA ALA A 131 9.10 2.87 -5.96
C ALA A 131 9.21 3.82 -4.77
N VAL A 132 10.30 3.71 -4.04
CA VAL A 132 10.66 4.64 -2.96
C VAL A 132 11.89 5.43 -3.38
N ASN A 133 11.80 6.76 -3.32
CA ASN A 133 12.92 7.67 -3.56
C ASN A 133 12.95 8.71 -2.44
N GLY A 134 13.89 8.54 -1.51
CA GLY A 134 13.96 9.35 -0.29
C GLY A 134 12.65 9.29 0.49
N ASN A 135 12.00 10.43 0.62
CA ASN A 135 10.73 10.57 1.34
C ASN A 135 9.49 10.44 0.45
N THR A 136 9.64 9.99 -0.79
CA THR A 136 8.54 9.79 -1.73
C THR A 136 8.31 8.30 -1.98
N LEU A 137 7.05 7.87 -1.93
CA LEU A 137 6.59 6.54 -2.32
C LEU A 137 5.59 6.70 -3.47
N VAL A 138 5.77 5.91 -4.52
CA VAL A 138 4.81 5.78 -5.62
C VAL A 138 4.25 4.36 -5.58
N LEU A 139 2.94 4.21 -5.60
CA LEU A 139 2.23 2.94 -5.71
C LEU A 139 1.43 2.94 -7.00
N THR A 140 1.71 2.01 -7.91
CA THR A 140 0.95 1.80 -9.15
C THR A 140 0.15 0.51 -9.03
N GLN A 141 -1.16 0.60 -8.89
CA GLN A 141 -2.01 -0.59 -8.74
C GLN A 141 -2.08 -1.38 -10.07
N LYS A 142 -1.94 -2.70 -9.97
CA LYS A 142 -1.97 -3.63 -11.10
C LYS A 142 -3.24 -4.50 -11.11
N PRO A 143 -3.71 -4.95 -12.30
CA PRO A 143 -3.16 -4.70 -13.64
C PRO A 143 -3.47 -3.29 -14.16
N MET A 144 -4.61 -2.71 -13.80
CA MET A 144 -5.06 -1.37 -14.21
C MET A 144 -5.73 -0.70 -13.02
N GLY A 145 -5.06 0.24 -12.40
CA GLY A 145 -5.56 0.98 -11.25
C GLY A 145 -4.81 2.30 -11.09
N PRO A 146 -5.13 3.07 -10.06
CA PRO A 146 -4.53 4.37 -9.84
C PRO A 146 -3.03 4.30 -9.57
N VAL A 147 -2.36 5.37 -9.95
CA VAL A 147 -1.03 5.73 -9.46
C VAL A 147 -1.22 6.65 -8.27
N ILE A 148 -0.67 6.27 -7.12
CA ILE A 148 -0.78 6.98 -5.86
C ILE A 148 0.60 7.47 -5.47
N LYS A 149 0.79 8.79 -5.33
CA LYS A 149 2.02 9.36 -4.81
C LYS A 149 1.83 9.74 -3.34
N LEU A 150 2.84 9.41 -2.55
CA LEU A 150 2.82 9.63 -1.10
C LEU A 150 4.14 10.26 -0.65
N VAL A 151 4.06 10.99 0.45
CA VAL A 151 5.25 11.51 1.16
C VAL A 151 5.31 10.90 2.55
N ARG A 152 6.51 10.64 3.01
CA ARG A 152 6.77 10.15 4.36
C ARG A 152 6.41 11.23 5.38
N VAL A 153 5.73 10.84 6.44
CA VAL A 153 5.40 11.72 7.58
C VAL A 153 6.18 11.35 8.82
N GLU A 154 6.70 10.10 8.85
CA GLU A 154 7.64 9.57 9.87
C GLU A 154 8.50 8.47 9.25
#